data_4b91b03619a7ce2cb5ea8fe3d7eb64e4
#
_entry.id   4b91b03619a7ce2cb5ea8fe3d7eb64e4
#
_cell.length_a   1.000
_cell.length_b   1.000
_cell.length_c   1.000
_cell.angle_alpha   90.00
_cell.angle_beta   90.00
_cell.angle_gamma   90.00
#
_symmetry.space_group_name_H-M   'P 1'
#
loop_
_entity.id
_entity.type
_entity.pdbx_description
1 polymer ?
#
loop_
_entity_poly.entity_id
_entity_poly.type
_entity_poly.pdbx_seq_one_letter_code
_entity_poly.pdbx_strand_id
1 'polypeptide(L)'
;MERGLSENSIAAYRSDLEDFTGWLREQGKNTLPEVTRDDIIDFLGARKEQGMEPSSLARRLVAIKVFFRYLAQEKFIPDNITSVMDSPKLGRILPEFITAVEVDALMNVWTLEDRDFLAIRNRAILELMYACGLRVSEVAALNVSSVNLDDRVIRVVGKGSKERLVPVGHLALKALGRYLKESRPYLLKSPDEPTLFLSRLGRRLDRERIWGIIK
;
A
#
# COMPACT_ATOMS: atom_id res chain seq x y z
N MET A 1 17.59 -4.69 18.61
CA MET A 1 17.34 -3.61 17.63
C MET A 1 15.99 -3.84 17.01
N GLU A 2 14.98 -3.12 17.45
CA GLU A 2 13.69 -3.08 16.78
C GLU A 2 13.90 -2.44 15.39
N ARG A 3 13.84 -3.25 14.35
CA ARG A 3 13.72 -2.73 13.00
C ARG A 3 12.31 -2.17 12.89
N GLY A 4 12.16 -0.84 12.82
CA GLY A 4 10.88 -0.16 12.63
C GLY A 4 10.20 -0.62 11.35
N LEU A 5 9.49 -1.74 11.42
CA LEU A 5 8.62 -2.21 10.34
C LEU A 5 7.42 -1.28 10.26
N SER A 6 6.93 -1.05 9.04
CA SER A 6 5.67 -0.32 8.87
C SER A 6 4.50 -1.15 9.41
N GLU A 7 3.43 -0.50 9.85
CA GLU A 7 2.21 -1.18 10.32
C GLU A 7 1.68 -2.22 9.30
N ASN A 8 1.72 -1.88 8.02
CA ASN A 8 1.34 -2.80 6.94
C ASN A 8 2.26 -4.03 6.86
N SER A 9 3.56 -3.87 7.11
CA SER A 9 4.50 -5.00 7.14
C SER A 9 4.24 -5.89 8.36
N ILE A 10 3.94 -5.27 9.51
CA ILE A 10 3.57 -6.01 10.74
C ILE A 10 2.27 -6.78 10.52
N ALA A 11 1.25 -6.15 9.97
CA ALA A 11 -0.04 -6.79 9.67
C ALA A 11 0.13 -7.96 8.69
N ALA A 12 0.93 -7.77 7.62
CA ALA A 12 1.21 -8.82 6.66
C ALA A 12 1.94 -10.02 7.28
N TYR A 13 2.99 -9.77 8.06
CA TYR A 13 3.74 -10.85 8.73
C TYR A 13 2.90 -11.55 9.80
N ARG A 14 2.06 -10.81 10.52
CA ARG A 14 1.11 -11.40 11.47
C ARG A 14 0.18 -12.38 10.77
N SER A 15 -0.47 -11.94 9.70
CA SER A 15 -1.37 -12.79 8.92
C SER A 15 -0.66 -14.03 8.35
N ASP A 16 0.59 -13.87 7.88
CA ASP A 16 1.38 -15.00 7.37
C ASP A 16 1.72 -16.02 8.47
N LEU A 17 2.06 -15.55 9.67
CA LEU A 17 2.38 -16.40 10.81
C LEU A 17 1.13 -17.04 11.41
N GLU A 18 0.00 -16.34 11.46
CA GLU A 18 -1.28 -16.90 11.89
C GLU A 18 -1.73 -18.06 10.98
N ASP A 19 -1.57 -17.89 9.67
CA ASP A 19 -1.86 -18.95 8.70
C ASP A 19 -0.93 -20.15 8.87
N PHE A 20 0.36 -19.91 9.06
CA PHE A 20 1.35 -20.99 9.31
C PHE A 20 1.06 -21.75 10.60
N THR A 21 0.84 -21.04 11.69
CA THR A 21 0.55 -21.67 13.00
C THR A 21 -0.80 -22.36 13.01
N GLY A 22 -1.80 -21.87 12.27
CA GLY A 22 -3.07 -22.56 12.05
C GLY A 22 -2.87 -23.90 11.37
N TRP A 23 -2.14 -23.91 10.26
CA TRP A 23 -1.81 -25.11 9.52
C TRP A 23 -1.02 -26.14 10.37
N LEU A 24 -0.03 -25.69 11.16
CA LEU A 24 0.71 -26.58 12.06
C LEU A 24 -0.20 -27.29 13.06
N ARG A 25 -1.18 -26.60 13.63
CA ARG A 25 -2.16 -27.19 14.55
C ARG A 25 -3.01 -28.24 13.86
N GLU A 26 -3.41 -28.01 12.61
CA GLU A 26 -4.14 -29.00 11.79
C GLU A 26 -3.29 -30.25 11.54
N GLN A 27 -1.96 -30.12 11.48
CA GLN A 27 -1.01 -31.23 11.37
C GLN A 27 -0.66 -31.87 12.74
N GLY A 28 -1.32 -31.45 13.83
CA GLY A 28 -1.09 -31.97 15.18
C GLY A 28 0.16 -31.42 15.87
N LYS A 29 0.82 -30.43 15.32
CA LYS A 29 2.01 -29.76 15.90
C LYS A 29 1.54 -28.65 16.84
N ASN A 30 1.69 -28.84 18.13
CA ASN A 30 1.19 -27.93 19.15
C ASN A 30 2.29 -27.14 19.86
N THR A 31 3.55 -27.55 19.73
CA THR A 31 4.69 -26.90 20.37
C THR A 31 5.76 -26.52 19.34
N LEU A 32 6.48 -25.43 19.60
CA LEU A 32 7.53 -24.93 18.71
C LEU A 32 8.69 -25.91 18.48
N PRO A 33 9.15 -26.66 19.50
CA PRO A 33 10.22 -27.64 19.30
C PRO A 33 9.86 -28.81 18.37
N GLU A 34 8.57 -29.08 18.17
CA GLU A 34 8.09 -30.13 17.26
C GLU A 34 8.16 -29.74 15.79
N VAL A 35 8.31 -28.45 15.52
CA VAL A 35 8.28 -27.91 14.15
C VAL A 35 9.62 -28.16 13.48
N THR A 36 9.56 -28.78 12.32
CA THR A 36 10.72 -29.10 11.49
C THR A 36 10.80 -28.22 10.26
N ARG A 37 11.90 -28.30 9.54
CA ARG A 37 12.04 -27.65 8.23
C ARG A 37 11.08 -28.22 7.21
N ASP A 38 10.82 -29.52 7.26
CA ASP A 38 9.92 -30.20 6.32
C ASP A 38 8.48 -29.69 6.51
N ASP A 39 8.03 -29.43 7.74
CA ASP A 39 6.74 -28.80 8.00
C ASP A 39 6.61 -27.43 7.30
N ILE A 40 7.69 -26.65 7.23
CA ILE A 40 7.68 -25.35 6.52
C ILE A 40 7.57 -25.58 5.00
N ILE A 41 8.28 -26.57 4.47
CA ILE A 41 8.24 -26.93 3.05
C ILE A 41 6.84 -27.42 2.67
N ASP A 42 6.26 -28.29 3.45
CA ASP A 42 4.93 -28.86 3.24
C ASP A 42 3.84 -27.78 3.31
N PHE A 43 3.94 -26.86 4.29
CA PHE A 43 3.05 -25.69 4.36
C PHE A 43 3.10 -24.86 3.09
N LEU A 44 4.31 -24.50 2.61
CA LEU A 44 4.46 -23.69 1.39
C LEU A 44 3.98 -24.46 0.16
N GLY A 45 4.19 -25.77 0.10
CA GLY A 45 3.67 -26.65 -0.92
C GLY A 45 2.15 -26.66 -0.96
N ALA A 46 1.50 -26.87 0.18
CA ALA A 46 0.05 -26.85 0.32
C ALA A 46 -0.56 -25.51 -0.12
N ARG A 47 0.07 -24.38 0.25
CA ARG A 47 -0.41 -23.03 -0.18
C ARG A 47 -0.21 -22.79 -1.69
N LYS A 48 0.87 -23.34 -2.27
CA LYS A 48 1.09 -23.30 -3.72
C LYS A 48 0.03 -24.09 -4.48
N GLU A 49 -0.33 -25.28 -4.01
CA GLU A 49 -1.39 -26.13 -4.60
C GLU A 49 -2.76 -25.45 -4.52
N GLN A 50 -3.01 -24.64 -3.51
CA GLN A 50 -4.21 -23.78 -3.37
C GLN A 50 -4.19 -22.56 -4.31
N GLY A 51 -3.19 -22.41 -5.18
CA GLY A 51 -3.10 -21.33 -6.16
C GLY A 51 -2.51 -20.04 -5.64
N MET A 52 -1.77 -20.08 -4.51
CA MET A 52 -1.15 -18.86 -3.99
C MET A 52 -0.02 -18.36 -4.89
N GLU A 53 -0.02 -17.06 -5.12
CA GLU A 53 0.99 -16.38 -5.94
C GLU A 53 2.41 -16.56 -5.40
N PRO A 54 3.42 -16.75 -6.28
CA PRO A 54 4.81 -16.96 -5.88
C PRO A 54 5.39 -15.85 -4.98
N SER A 55 4.97 -14.60 -5.21
CA SER A 55 5.38 -13.44 -4.40
C SER A 55 4.85 -13.52 -2.97
N SER A 56 3.63 -14.02 -2.79
CA SER A 56 3.01 -14.24 -1.49
C SER A 56 3.68 -15.39 -0.74
N LEU A 57 4.01 -16.49 -1.42
CA LEU A 57 4.77 -17.61 -0.84
C LEU A 57 6.16 -17.16 -0.37
N ALA A 58 6.87 -16.39 -1.18
CA ALA A 58 8.17 -15.85 -0.80
C ALA A 58 8.09 -14.93 0.43
N ARG A 59 7.08 -14.08 0.52
CA ARG A 59 6.86 -13.22 1.69
C ARG A 59 6.57 -14.05 2.94
N ARG A 60 5.75 -15.09 2.84
CA ARG A 60 5.47 -16.04 3.94
C ARG A 60 6.73 -16.71 4.45
N LEU A 61 7.56 -17.24 3.55
CA LEU A 61 8.85 -17.81 3.95
C LEU A 61 9.73 -16.78 4.66
N VAL A 62 9.77 -15.53 4.19
CA VAL A 62 10.52 -14.46 4.87
C VAL A 62 9.96 -14.19 6.26
N ALA A 63 8.64 -14.12 6.44
CA ALA A 63 8.01 -13.96 7.76
C ALA A 63 8.37 -15.11 8.71
N ILE A 64 8.27 -16.35 8.24
CA ILE A 64 8.65 -17.55 9.00
C ILE A 64 10.15 -17.51 9.37
N LYS A 65 11.04 -17.17 8.43
CA LYS A 65 12.48 -17.05 8.69
C LYS A 65 12.81 -15.99 9.75
N VAL A 66 12.13 -14.85 9.69
CA VAL A 66 12.30 -13.77 10.69
C VAL A 66 11.83 -14.25 12.06
N PHE A 67 10.70 -14.94 12.12
CA PHE A 67 10.13 -15.50 13.34
C PHE A 67 11.06 -16.55 13.99
N PHE A 68 11.49 -17.57 13.26
CA PHE A 68 12.39 -18.60 13.80
C PHE A 68 13.77 -18.05 14.19
N ARG A 69 14.27 -17.05 13.47
CA ARG A 69 15.49 -16.35 13.86
C ARG A 69 15.31 -15.64 15.21
N TYR A 70 14.19 -14.96 15.42
CA TYR A 70 13.87 -14.32 16.67
C TYR A 70 13.76 -15.33 17.81
N LEU A 71 13.05 -16.44 17.62
CA LEU A 71 12.91 -17.49 18.62
C LEU A 71 14.27 -18.10 19.05
N ALA A 72 15.18 -18.30 18.11
CA ALA A 72 16.53 -18.79 18.42
C ALA A 72 17.38 -17.73 19.14
N GLN A 73 17.27 -16.45 18.75
CA GLN A 73 17.96 -15.34 19.42
C GLN A 73 17.51 -15.17 20.88
N GLU A 74 16.20 -15.31 21.12
CA GLU A 74 15.60 -15.24 22.48
C GLU A 74 15.68 -16.58 23.24
N LYS A 75 16.32 -17.61 22.66
CA LYS A 75 16.50 -18.95 23.27
C LYS A 75 15.20 -19.72 23.56
N PHE A 76 14.11 -19.40 22.86
CA PHE A 76 12.88 -20.20 22.90
C PHE A 76 13.03 -21.54 22.20
N ILE A 77 13.95 -21.64 21.24
CA ILE A 77 14.36 -22.86 20.55
C ILE A 77 15.90 -22.94 20.52
N PRO A 78 16.49 -24.15 20.48
CA PRO A 78 17.94 -24.31 20.52
C PRO A 78 18.63 -23.73 19.27
N ASP A 79 18.03 -23.94 18.08
CA ASP A 79 18.62 -23.59 16.81
C ASP A 79 17.59 -23.00 15.84
N ASN A 80 18.07 -22.17 14.91
CA ASN A 80 17.24 -21.63 13.84
C ASN A 80 17.10 -22.65 12.70
N ILE A 81 16.01 -23.41 12.66
CA ILE A 81 15.71 -24.43 11.65
C ILE A 81 15.65 -23.88 10.22
N THR A 82 15.47 -22.55 10.06
CA THR A 82 15.37 -21.91 8.75
C THR A 82 16.71 -21.38 8.21
N SER A 83 17.81 -21.56 8.95
CA SER A 83 19.13 -20.99 8.61
C SER A 83 19.65 -21.45 7.24
N VAL A 84 19.39 -22.68 6.87
CA VAL A 84 19.83 -23.31 5.60
C VAL A 84 18.75 -23.31 4.51
N MET A 85 17.60 -22.66 4.76
CA MET A 85 16.55 -22.56 3.76
C MET A 85 16.84 -21.39 2.80
N ASP A 86 16.98 -21.67 1.53
CA ASP A 86 17.05 -20.63 0.51
C ASP A 86 15.72 -19.91 0.33
N SER A 87 15.77 -18.61 0.13
CA SER A 87 14.58 -17.89 -0.29
C SER A 87 14.32 -18.19 -1.77
N PRO A 88 13.06 -18.44 -2.16
CA PRO A 88 12.73 -18.66 -3.56
C PRO A 88 13.28 -17.50 -4.40
N LYS A 89 14.03 -17.83 -5.43
CA LYS A 89 14.43 -16.84 -6.45
C LYS A 89 13.17 -16.48 -7.23
N LEU A 90 12.47 -15.44 -6.80
CA LEU A 90 11.41 -14.86 -7.62
C LEU A 90 12.08 -14.36 -8.89
N GLY A 91 11.66 -14.88 -10.05
CA GLY A 91 12.05 -14.29 -11.31
C GLY A 91 11.76 -12.78 -11.24
N ARG A 92 12.66 -11.94 -11.76
CA ARG A 92 12.37 -10.51 -11.89
C ARG A 92 11.21 -10.35 -12.88
N ILE A 93 10.01 -10.27 -12.33
CA ILE A 93 8.87 -9.81 -13.10
C ILE A 93 9.15 -8.33 -13.36
N LEU A 94 9.40 -7.99 -14.61
CA LEU A 94 9.51 -6.58 -15.01
C LEU A 94 8.16 -5.92 -14.67
N PRO A 95 8.16 -4.80 -13.96
CA PRO A 95 6.91 -4.09 -13.71
C PRO A 95 6.23 -3.76 -15.03
N GLU A 96 4.94 -4.06 -15.13
CA GLU A 96 4.13 -3.53 -16.21
C GLU A 96 4.09 -2.00 -16.07
N PHE A 97 4.30 -1.31 -17.15
CA PHE A 97 4.23 0.15 -17.21
C PHE A 97 3.14 0.57 -18.17
N ILE A 98 2.51 1.67 -17.84
CA ILE A 98 1.49 2.29 -18.69
C ILE A 98 2.21 3.11 -19.76
N THR A 99 1.86 2.92 -21.04
CA THR A 99 2.41 3.68 -22.16
C THR A 99 1.91 5.13 -22.13
N ALA A 100 2.59 6.05 -22.84
CA ALA A 100 2.16 7.42 -22.94
C ALA A 100 0.74 7.55 -23.51
N VAL A 101 0.37 6.71 -24.45
CA VAL A 101 -0.99 6.69 -25.05
C VAL A 101 -2.04 6.27 -24.01
N GLU A 102 -1.75 5.28 -23.19
CA GLU A 102 -2.64 4.83 -22.12
C GLU A 102 -2.76 5.87 -21.01
N VAL A 103 -1.65 6.57 -20.68
CA VAL A 103 -1.69 7.70 -19.75
C VAL A 103 -2.58 8.80 -20.29
N ASP A 104 -2.42 9.18 -21.55
CA ASP A 104 -3.27 10.20 -22.18
C ASP A 104 -4.75 9.79 -22.19
N ALA A 105 -5.04 8.52 -22.49
CA ALA A 105 -6.40 8.00 -22.44
C ALA A 105 -6.97 8.06 -21.01
N LEU A 106 -6.21 7.65 -20.00
CA LEU A 106 -6.61 7.72 -18.60
C LEU A 106 -6.85 9.16 -18.16
N MET A 107 -5.95 10.08 -18.52
CA MET A 107 -6.06 11.49 -18.18
C MET A 107 -7.27 12.15 -18.85
N ASN A 108 -7.74 11.65 -19.98
CA ASN A 108 -8.89 12.20 -20.71
C ASN A 108 -10.24 11.57 -20.32
N VAL A 109 -10.29 10.61 -19.40
CA VAL A 109 -11.54 10.05 -18.86
C VAL A 109 -12.37 11.13 -18.16
N TRP A 110 -11.70 12.03 -17.43
CA TRP A 110 -12.31 13.23 -16.84
C TRP A 110 -11.58 14.47 -17.34
N THR A 111 -12.34 15.37 -17.95
CA THR A 111 -11.79 16.60 -18.55
C THR A 111 -11.80 17.78 -17.59
N LEU A 112 -11.12 18.86 -17.97
CA LEU A 112 -11.19 20.12 -17.23
C LEU A 112 -12.51 20.87 -17.44
N GLU A 113 -13.34 20.44 -18.38
CA GLU A 113 -14.67 21.00 -18.70
C GLU A 113 -15.81 20.29 -17.97
N ASP A 114 -15.55 19.12 -17.38
CA ASP A 114 -16.55 18.37 -16.61
C ASP A 114 -17.14 19.20 -15.48
N ARG A 115 -18.48 19.14 -15.34
CA ARG A 115 -19.22 19.86 -14.30
C ARG A 115 -19.65 19.00 -13.13
N ASP A 116 -19.52 17.68 -13.25
CA ASP A 116 -19.77 16.78 -12.14
C ASP A 116 -18.68 16.90 -11.07
N PHE A 117 -19.10 17.08 -9.83
CA PHE A 117 -18.18 17.30 -8.71
C PHE A 117 -17.26 16.10 -8.46
N LEU A 118 -17.71 14.87 -8.73
CA LEU A 118 -16.87 13.69 -8.59
C LEU A 118 -15.86 13.61 -9.75
N ALA A 119 -16.25 13.98 -10.97
CA ALA A 119 -15.35 14.06 -12.11
C ALA A 119 -14.23 15.10 -11.87
N ILE A 120 -14.58 16.29 -11.39
CA ILE A 120 -13.61 17.34 -11.02
C ILE A 120 -12.62 16.82 -9.96
N ARG A 121 -13.10 16.12 -8.93
CA ARG A 121 -12.26 15.49 -7.90
C ARG A 121 -11.34 14.43 -8.51
N ASN A 122 -11.89 13.52 -9.31
CA ASN A 122 -11.15 12.42 -9.89
C ASN A 122 -10.03 12.93 -10.81
N ARG A 123 -10.33 13.94 -11.63
CA ARG A 123 -9.32 14.63 -12.44
C ARG A 123 -8.19 15.20 -11.59
N ALA A 124 -8.51 15.89 -10.51
CA ALA A 124 -7.50 16.45 -9.61
C ALA A 124 -6.62 15.36 -8.96
N ILE A 125 -7.20 14.22 -8.61
CA ILE A 125 -6.46 13.06 -8.08
C ILE A 125 -5.47 12.54 -9.12
N LEU A 126 -5.92 12.28 -10.36
CA LEU A 126 -5.07 11.76 -11.43
C LEU A 126 -3.94 12.73 -11.80
N GLU A 127 -4.26 14.01 -11.99
CA GLU A 127 -3.26 15.05 -12.29
C GLU A 127 -2.18 15.11 -11.20
N LEU A 128 -2.61 15.07 -9.94
CA LEU A 128 -1.68 15.13 -8.82
C LEU A 128 -0.80 13.89 -8.73
N MET A 129 -1.37 12.71 -8.91
CA MET A 129 -0.62 11.45 -8.90
C MET A 129 0.41 11.41 -10.03
N TYR A 130 0.01 11.80 -11.23
CA TYR A 130 0.89 11.78 -12.40
C TYR A 130 2.00 12.81 -12.29
N ALA A 131 1.66 14.07 -12.01
CA ALA A 131 2.63 15.16 -11.96
C ALA A 131 3.63 15.05 -10.81
N CYS A 132 3.20 14.51 -9.66
CA CYS A 132 4.01 14.46 -8.44
C CYS A 132 4.56 13.06 -8.11
N GLY A 133 4.22 12.04 -8.88
CA GLY A 133 4.63 10.66 -8.62
C GLY A 133 4.17 10.14 -7.25
N LEU A 134 2.96 10.56 -6.80
CA LEU A 134 2.45 10.19 -5.49
C LEU A 134 1.91 8.76 -5.48
N ARG A 135 2.19 8.04 -4.40
CA ARG A 135 1.55 6.75 -4.15
C ARG A 135 0.08 6.95 -3.77
N VAL A 136 -0.76 5.99 -4.09
CA VAL A 136 -2.20 6.01 -3.72
C VAL A 136 -2.40 6.29 -2.22
N SER A 137 -1.60 5.66 -1.36
CA SER A 137 -1.66 5.88 0.09
C SER A 137 -1.25 7.30 0.52
N GLU A 138 -0.30 7.91 -0.18
CA GLU A 138 0.11 9.29 0.07
C GLU A 138 -1.01 10.27 -0.30
N VAL A 139 -1.65 10.07 -1.45
CA VAL A 139 -2.81 10.88 -1.87
C VAL A 139 -3.97 10.74 -0.90
N ALA A 140 -4.27 9.52 -0.44
CA ALA A 140 -5.32 9.27 0.55
C ALA A 140 -5.04 9.97 1.90
N ALA A 141 -3.77 10.19 2.23
CA ALA A 141 -3.35 10.82 3.49
C ALA A 141 -3.26 12.35 3.43
N LEU A 142 -3.39 12.97 2.25
CA LEU A 142 -3.28 14.43 2.11
C LEU A 142 -4.41 15.16 2.85
N ASN A 143 -4.03 16.23 3.51
CA ASN A 143 -4.95 17.22 4.08
C ASN A 143 -4.92 18.51 3.25
N VAL A 144 -5.90 19.38 3.43
CA VAL A 144 -5.90 20.70 2.78
C VAL A 144 -4.65 21.51 3.14
N SER A 145 -4.21 21.42 4.41
CA SER A 145 -2.99 22.07 4.88
C SER A 145 -1.68 21.49 4.31
N SER A 146 -1.76 20.35 3.62
CA SER A 146 -0.61 19.78 2.89
C SER A 146 -0.32 20.51 1.58
N VAL A 147 -1.26 21.34 1.10
CA VAL A 147 -1.18 22.00 -0.20
C VAL A 147 -0.82 23.46 0.00
N ASN A 148 0.22 23.91 -0.67
CA ASN A 148 0.54 25.31 -0.82
C ASN A 148 0.46 25.68 -2.33
N LEU A 149 -0.62 26.33 -2.73
CA LEU A 149 -0.85 26.69 -4.12
C LEU A 149 0.05 27.85 -4.58
N ASP A 150 0.40 28.76 -3.68
CA ASP A 150 1.23 29.93 -3.98
C ASP A 150 2.68 29.51 -4.26
N ASP A 151 3.24 28.66 -3.40
CA ASP A 151 4.58 28.10 -3.57
C ASP A 151 4.61 26.91 -4.55
N ARG A 152 3.46 26.46 -5.02
CA ARG A 152 3.28 25.32 -5.94
C ARG A 152 3.91 24.03 -5.42
N VAL A 153 3.76 23.74 -4.14
CA VAL A 153 4.29 22.54 -3.50
C VAL A 153 3.24 21.80 -2.69
N ILE A 154 3.44 20.50 -2.57
CA ILE A 154 2.68 19.65 -1.66
C ILE A 154 3.62 19.00 -0.67
N ARG A 155 3.25 19.03 0.60
CA ARG A 155 3.92 18.29 1.68
C ARG A 155 3.35 16.87 1.75
N VAL A 156 4.22 15.91 1.58
CA VAL A 156 3.87 14.49 1.55
C VAL A 156 4.60 13.77 2.67
N VAL A 157 3.86 12.98 3.44
CA VAL A 157 4.42 12.11 4.48
C VAL A 157 4.63 10.72 3.88
N GLY A 158 5.88 10.29 3.80
CA GLY A 158 6.29 9.00 3.25
C GLY A 158 6.49 7.92 4.33
N LYS A 159 7.11 6.81 3.93
CA LYS A 159 7.44 5.69 4.82
C LYS A 159 8.35 6.16 5.97
N GLY A 160 7.99 5.77 7.20
CA GLY A 160 8.74 6.15 8.42
C GLY A 160 8.49 7.59 8.84
N SER A 161 7.33 8.15 8.52
CA SER A 161 6.92 9.53 8.85
C SER A 161 7.86 10.62 8.31
N LYS A 162 8.65 10.30 7.28
CA LYS A 162 9.52 11.28 6.63
C LYS A 162 8.70 12.18 5.72
N GLU A 163 8.77 13.47 5.98
CA GLU A 163 8.14 14.50 5.14
C GLU A 163 9.04 14.87 3.97
N ARG A 164 8.40 15.13 2.81
CA ARG A 164 9.05 15.73 1.66
C ARG A 164 8.14 16.76 1.01
N LEU A 165 8.73 17.80 0.46
CA LEU A 165 8.04 18.77 -0.40
C LEU A 165 8.16 18.29 -1.86
N VAL A 166 7.04 18.28 -2.56
CA VAL A 166 6.98 17.86 -3.96
C VAL A 166 6.44 19.03 -4.78
N PRO A 167 7.17 19.51 -5.80
CA PRO A 167 6.68 20.54 -6.68
C PRO A 167 5.49 20.04 -7.50
N VAL A 168 4.53 20.93 -7.76
CA VAL A 168 3.28 20.62 -8.48
C VAL A 168 3.29 21.32 -9.83
N GLY A 169 3.15 20.56 -10.91
CA GLY A 169 3.08 21.09 -12.26
C GLY A 169 1.79 21.90 -12.50
N HIS A 170 1.82 22.76 -13.52
CA HIS A 170 0.75 23.72 -13.81
C HIS A 170 -0.64 23.07 -14.02
N LEU A 171 -0.73 21.95 -14.74
CA LEU A 171 -2.00 21.24 -14.98
C LEU A 171 -2.58 20.67 -13.67
N ALA A 172 -1.75 20.08 -12.85
CA ALA A 172 -2.15 19.55 -11.55
C ALA A 172 -2.59 20.69 -10.61
N LEU A 173 -1.92 21.85 -10.63
CA LEU A 173 -2.34 23.03 -9.88
C LEU A 173 -3.70 23.54 -10.34
N LYS A 174 -3.93 23.61 -11.66
CA LYS A 174 -5.21 24.05 -12.23
C LYS A 174 -6.33 23.11 -11.81
N ALA A 175 -6.14 21.79 -11.94
CA ALA A 175 -7.12 20.79 -11.56
C ALA A 175 -7.40 20.80 -10.06
N LEU A 176 -6.36 20.91 -9.24
CA LEU A 176 -6.46 20.95 -7.79
C LEU A 176 -7.14 22.23 -7.30
N GLY A 177 -6.78 23.40 -7.86
CA GLY A 177 -7.41 24.69 -7.55
C GLY A 177 -8.90 24.67 -7.88
N ARG A 178 -9.26 24.09 -9.03
CA ARG A 178 -10.65 23.90 -9.41
C ARG A 178 -11.41 22.99 -8.44
N TYR A 179 -10.80 21.87 -8.08
CA TYR A 179 -11.39 20.96 -7.09
C TYR A 179 -11.65 21.65 -5.74
N LEU A 180 -10.66 22.37 -5.23
CA LEU A 180 -10.79 23.09 -3.95
C LEU A 180 -11.88 24.17 -3.98
N LYS A 181 -12.06 24.85 -5.12
CA LYS A 181 -13.01 25.94 -5.28
C LYS A 181 -14.44 25.48 -5.61
N GLU A 182 -14.59 24.50 -6.49
CA GLU A 182 -15.90 24.13 -7.05
C GLU A 182 -16.46 22.83 -6.49
N SER A 183 -15.61 21.79 -6.28
CA SER A 183 -16.08 20.46 -5.93
C SER A 183 -16.00 20.19 -4.42
N ARG A 184 -14.87 20.48 -3.79
CA ARG A 184 -14.68 20.19 -2.37
C ARG A 184 -15.72 20.84 -1.46
N PRO A 185 -16.09 22.13 -1.62
CA PRO A 185 -17.12 22.75 -0.80
C PRO A 185 -18.48 22.06 -0.91
N TYR A 186 -18.81 21.57 -2.10
CA TYR A 186 -20.05 20.81 -2.33
C TYR A 186 -20.05 19.43 -1.66
N LEU A 187 -18.89 18.76 -1.66
CA LEU A 187 -18.71 17.45 -1.04
C LEU A 187 -18.54 17.53 0.50
N LEU A 188 -18.14 18.69 1.02
CA LEU A 188 -17.87 18.90 2.43
C LEU A 188 -19.16 18.81 3.25
N LYS A 189 -19.20 17.93 4.26
CA LYS A 189 -20.35 17.76 5.17
C LYS A 189 -20.06 18.23 6.58
N SER A 190 -18.77 18.32 6.96
CA SER A 190 -18.31 18.85 8.25
C SER A 190 -17.27 19.93 8.00
N PRO A 191 -17.42 21.14 8.57
CA PRO A 191 -16.43 22.21 8.40
C PRO A 191 -15.01 21.83 8.86
N ASP A 192 -14.91 20.96 9.86
CA ASP A 192 -13.65 20.55 10.48
C ASP A 192 -12.96 19.37 9.77
N GLU A 193 -13.49 18.90 8.62
CA GLU A 193 -12.86 17.81 7.88
C GLU A 193 -11.58 18.27 7.18
N PRO A 194 -10.40 17.86 7.66
CA PRO A 194 -9.13 18.36 7.15
C PRO A 194 -8.70 17.70 5.85
N THR A 195 -9.29 16.54 5.52
CA THR A 195 -8.86 15.72 4.37
C THR A 195 -9.00 16.46 3.06
N LEU A 196 -7.99 16.34 2.21
CA LEU A 196 -8.00 17.00 0.90
C LEU A 196 -9.10 16.41 0.00
N PHE A 197 -9.07 15.10 -0.26
CA PHE A 197 -10.00 14.44 -1.17
C PHE A 197 -11.14 13.75 -0.45
N LEU A 198 -12.37 14.19 -0.76
CA LEU A 198 -13.58 13.74 -0.10
C LEU A 198 -14.39 12.76 -0.96
N SER A 199 -15.00 11.79 -0.33
CA SER A 199 -16.02 10.94 -0.93
C SER A 199 -17.33 11.70 -1.12
N ARG A 200 -18.29 11.13 -1.86
CA ARG A 200 -19.66 11.66 -1.98
C ARG A 200 -20.36 11.89 -0.63
N LEU A 201 -19.94 11.15 0.39
CA LEU A 201 -20.47 11.26 1.75
C LEU A 201 -19.70 12.27 2.62
N GLY A 202 -18.77 13.04 2.06
CA GLY A 202 -18.00 14.05 2.80
C GLY A 202 -16.91 13.46 3.71
N ARG A 203 -16.55 12.19 3.54
CA ARG A 203 -15.52 11.51 4.31
C ARG A 203 -14.25 11.33 3.49
N ARG A 204 -13.12 11.11 4.16
CA ARG A 204 -11.85 10.75 3.53
C ARG A 204 -12.04 9.63 2.49
N LEU A 205 -11.37 9.76 1.35
CA LEU A 205 -11.20 8.66 0.41
C LEU A 205 -10.12 7.72 0.94
N ASP A 206 -10.47 6.44 1.08
CA ASP A 206 -9.50 5.40 1.37
C ASP A 206 -8.70 5.02 0.11
N ARG A 207 -7.62 4.26 0.33
CA ARG A 207 -6.73 3.79 -0.73
C ARG A 207 -7.47 2.97 -1.80
N GLU A 208 -8.42 2.15 -1.40
CA GLU A 208 -9.15 1.23 -2.28
C GLU A 208 -10.08 1.99 -3.23
N ARG A 209 -10.73 3.03 -2.71
CA ARG A 209 -11.57 3.92 -3.53
C ARG A 209 -10.75 4.74 -4.53
N ILE A 210 -9.57 5.24 -4.13
CA ILE A 210 -8.68 5.93 -5.08
C ILE A 210 -8.19 4.95 -6.14
N TRP A 211 -7.82 3.72 -5.74
CA TRP A 211 -7.47 2.67 -6.69
C TRP A 211 -8.59 2.37 -7.68
N GLY A 212 -9.84 2.30 -7.22
CA GLY A 212 -11.01 2.11 -8.06
C GLY A 212 -11.29 3.28 -9.03
N ILE A 213 -10.76 4.47 -8.77
CA ILE A 213 -10.81 5.61 -9.72
C ILE A 213 -9.79 5.41 -10.85
N ILE A 214 -8.64 4.81 -10.57
CA ILE A 214 -7.55 4.65 -11.52
C ILE A 214 -7.78 3.43 -12.42
N LYS A 215 -8.41 2.38 -11.91
CA LYS A 215 -8.73 1.14 -12.63
C LYS A 215 -9.91 1.31 -13.59
#